data_9bfe432470cfcab2885fda367ebd58fb
#
_entry.id   9bfe432470cfcab2885fda367ebd58fb
#
_cell.length_a   1.000
_cell.length_b   1.000
_cell.length_c   1.000
_cell.angle_alpha   90.00
_cell.angle_beta   90.00
_cell.angle_gamma   90.00
#
_symmetry.space_group_name_H-M   'P 1'
#
loop_
_entity.id
_entity.type
_entity.pdbx_description
1 polymer ?
#
loop_
_entity_poly.entity_id
_entity_poly.type
_entity_poly.pdbx_seq_one_letter_code
_entity_poly.pdbx_strand_id
1 'polypeptide(L)'
;MYRRRYSHFYAVIPIAFPKGEKGSIHILFGSQGPPHPEGGFALGLAIIGLIVALLIIPVSRFITNRVQQLKQSALRIAEGDLSHRAAVKGKDEIGELAQAFNHMTDKLERMITSSKELTANVSHELRTPLTRIRIAEELLREKLQKGNFEEYERHLEDIREDISELDLLTGRILELSRLDIYESPLKFERLNPSDLINDLLERLKPVMDRKDLRVRTELSSDTPLMGDREALRLALLNILDNAAKFTPQKGDIIVKIYSKQGFLEISVTNSFEKLAEEDLTRIFDPFHRTGRSKAAGSGLGLTITKKIIERHGGTIEAFNSPEGLEIRMKLPAGPLKG
;
A
#
# COMPACT_ATOMS: atom_id res chain seq x y z
N MET A 1 59.97 46.01 -18.49
CA MET A 1 61.47 45.96 -18.55
C MET A 1 61.98 45.64 -17.14
N TYR A 2 62.10 44.34 -16.79
CA TYR A 2 62.55 43.90 -15.47
C TYR A 2 64.07 43.75 -15.49
N ARG A 3 64.80 44.65 -14.81
CA ARG A 3 66.23 44.54 -14.57
C ARG A 3 66.51 43.39 -13.61
N ARG A 4 67.08 42.26 -14.09
CA ARG A 4 67.64 41.21 -13.23
C ARG A 4 68.86 41.80 -12.47
N ARG A 5 68.76 41.97 -11.16
CA ARG A 5 69.89 42.21 -10.26
C ARG A 5 70.62 40.91 -10.01
N TYR A 6 71.75 40.69 -10.61
CA TYR A 6 72.68 39.63 -10.22
C TYR A 6 73.40 40.11 -8.96
N SER A 7 73.21 39.47 -7.83
CA SER A 7 74.01 39.64 -6.66
C SER A 7 75.30 38.81 -6.80
N HIS A 8 76.38 39.47 -6.98
CA HIS A 8 77.70 38.85 -6.99
C HIS A 8 78.25 38.97 -5.58
N PHE A 9 78.64 37.91 -4.97
CA PHE A 9 79.40 37.89 -3.75
C PHE A 9 80.90 37.76 -4.12
N TYR A 10 81.72 38.60 -3.59
CA TYR A 10 83.14 38.44 -3.78
C TYR A 10 83.84 38.37 -2.41
N ALA A 11 84.84 37.51 -2.29
CA ALA A 11 85.71 37.39 -1.12
C ALA A 11 87.11 37.74 -1.52
N VAL A 12 87.74 38.55 -0.67
CA VAL A 12 89.14 38.89 -0.83
C VAL A 12 89.94 38.21 0.26
N ILE A 13 90.85 37.36 -0.16
CA ILE A 13 91.75 36.61 0.77
C ILE A 13 93.15 37.26 0.64
N PRO A 14 93.61 37.95 1.67
CA PRO A 14 94.99 38.54 1.64
C PRO A 14 96.02 37.41 1.73
N ILE A 15 97.04 37.45 0.89
CA ILE A 15 98.19 36.55 0.93
C ILE A 15 99.42 37.32 1.19
N ALA A 16 100.26 36.85 2.17
CA ALA A 16 101.56 37.40 2.44
C ALA A 16 102.65 36.52 1.80
N PHE A 17 103.50 37.08 0.98
CA PHE A 17 104.65 36.38 0.38
C PHE A 17 105.87 36.48 1.26
N PRO A 18 106.83 35.49 1.22
CA PRO A 18 108.03 35.46 2.12
C PRO A 18 109.04 36.66 1.94
N LYS A 19 108.86 37.50 0.94
CA LYS A 19 109.72 38.75 0.72
C LYS A 19 108.97 40.03 1.08
N GLY A 20 107.89 40.03 1.87
CA GLY A 20 107.18 41.20 2.31
C GLY A 20 106.16 41.82 1.32
N GLU A 21 105.99 41.21 0.17
CA GLU A 21 104.96 41.61 -0.79
C GLU A 21 103.58 41.15 -0.35
N LYS A 22 102.56 42.03 -0.41
CA LYS A 22 101.19 41.74 -0.08
C LYS A 22 100.40 41.55 -1.35
N GLY A 23 99.78 40.38 -1.55
CA GLY A 23 98.85 40.06 -2.62
C GLY A 23 97.46 39.77 -2.09
N SER A 24 96.46 39.74 -2.94
CA SER A 24 95.13 39.32 -2.58
C SER A 24 94.49 38.45 -3.69
N ILE A 25 93.87 37.41 -3.29
CA ILE A 25 93.00 36.55 -4.21
C ILE A 25 91.61 37.08 -4.12
N HIS A 26 91.03 37.44 -5.28
CA HIS A 26 89.64 37.82 -5.39
C HIS A 26 88.85 36.65 -5.97
N ILE A 27 87.91 36.15 -5.20
CA ILE A 27 87.02 35.04 -5.64
C ILE A 27 85.64 35.67 -5.87
N LEU A 28 85.18 35.62 -7.13
CA LEU A 28 83.81 36.00 -7.50
C LEU A 28 82.91 34.80 -7.49
N PHE A 29 81.93 34.81 -6.63
CA PHE A 29 80.85 33.82 -6.66
C PHE A 29 79.65 34.40 -7.41
N GLY A 30 79.35 33.92 -8.60
CA GLY A 30 78.08 34.16 -9.29
C GLY A 30 77.04 33.26 -8.72
N SER A 31 76.14 33.77 -7.92
CA SER A 31 74.94 33.01 -7.54
C SER A 31 74.04 32.92 -8.77
N GLN A 32 74.11 31.79 -9.53
CA GLN A 32 72.98 31.38 -10.28
C GLN A 32 71.98 30.83 -9.24
N GLY A 33 71.04 31.69 -8.80
CA GLY A 33 69.91 31.25 -7.98
C GLY A 33 69.19 30.11 -8.73
N PRO A 34 68.70 29.11 -8.03
CA PRO A 34 67.96 28.06 -8.68
C PRO A 34 66.88 28.72 -9.56
N PRO A 35 66.61 28.13 -10.77
CA PRO A 35 65.57 28.68 -11.62
C PRO A 35 64.30 28.78 -10.78
N HIS A 36 63.72 29.99 -10.72
CA HIS A 36 62.51 30.26 -9.94
C HIS A 36 61.43 29.22 -10.39
N PRO A 37 61.01 28.31 -9.52
CA PRO A 37 60.07 27.23 -9.89
C PRO A 37 58.64 27.77 -10.09
N GLU A 38 58.43 29.07 -9.89
CA GLU A 38 57.11 29.71 -9.91
C GLU A 38 56.34 29.48 -11.21
N GLY A 39 56.99 29.55 -12.37
CA GLY A 39 56.35 29.30 -13.65
C GLY A 39 55.94 27.84 -13.87
N GLY A 40 56.81 26.91 -13.46
CA GLY A 40 56.51 25.47 -13.55
C GLY A 40 55.41 25.04 -12.58
N PHE A 41 55.44 25.61 -11.36
CA PHE A 41 54.40 25.35 -10.36
C PHE A 41 53.04 25.92 -10.76
N ALA A 42 52.99 27.14 -11.29
CA ALA A 42 51.76 27.74 -11.81
C ALA A 42 51.18 26.95 -13.01
N LEU A 43 52.03 26.49 -13.92
CA LEU A 43 51.61 25.62 -15.04
C LEU A 43 51.07 24.27 -14.53
N GLY A 44 51.73 23.66 -13.55
CA GLY A 44 51.27 22.42 -12.91
C GLY A 44 49.88 22.56 -12.28
N LEU A 45 49.65 23.65 -11.51
CA LEU A 45 48.34 23.93 -10.95
C LEU A 45 47.27 24.19 -12.01
N ALA A 46 47.59 24.87 -13.11
CA ALA A 46 46.67 25.11 -14.21
C ALA A 46 46.28 23.79 -14.92
N ILE A 47 47.22 22.87 -15.11
CA ILE A 47 46.96 21.55 -15.70
C ILE A 47 46.07 20.72 -14.75
N ILE A 48 46.38 20.68 -13.46
CA ILE A 48 45.54 19.97 -12.47
C ILE A 48 44.15 20.58 -12.46
N GLY A 49 44.00 21.88 -12.42
CA GLY A 49 42.71 22.58 -12.47
C GLY A 49 41.91 22.25 -13.72
N LEU A 50 42.57 22.16 -14.88
CA LEU A 50 41.94 21.77 -16.14
C LEU A 50 41.47 20.31 -16.11
N ILE A 51 42.27 19.38 -15.61
CA ILE A 51 41.93 17.97 -15.48
C ILE A 51 40.73 17.82 -14.53
N VAL A 52 40.75 18.49 -13.37
CA VAL A 52 39.65 18.46 -12.40
C VAL A 52 38.37 19.02 -13.01
N ALA A 53 38.43 20.13 -13.74
CA ALA A 53 37.28 20.71 -14.43
C ALA A 53 36.73 19.78 -15.50
N LEU A 54 37.59 19.15 -16.29
CA LEU A 54 37.21 18.16 -17.31
C LEU A 54 36.50 16.89 -16.74
N LEU A 55 36.85 16.51 -15.51
CA LEU A 55 36.21 15.37 -14.83
C LEU A 55 34.93 15.77 -14.08
N ILE A 56 34.93 16.92 -13.39
CA ILE A 56 33.78 17.34 -12.55
C ILE A 56 32.59 17.77 -13.42
N ILE A 57 32.81 18.50 -14.52
CA ILE A 57 31.71 19.01 -15.36
C ILE A 57 30.81 17.88 -15.91
N PRO A 58 31.33 16.80 -16.54
CA PRO A 58 30.49 15.72 -17.04
C PRO A 58 29.81 14.95 -15.90
N VAL A 59 30.49 14.71 -14.78
CA VAL A 59 29.91 14.02 -13.63
C VAL A 59 28.77 14.86 -13.03
N SER A 60 29.00 16.16 -12.83
CA SER A 60 27.95 17.07 -12.33
C SER A 60 26.74 17.12 -13.26
N ARG A 61 26.94 17.21 -14.58
CA ARG A 61 25.87 17.20 -15.57
C ARG A 61 25.11 15.88 -15.58
N PHE A 62 25.80 14.77 -15.44
CA PHE A 62 25.20 13.44 -15.40
C PHE A 62 24.25 13.28 -14.20
N ILE A 63 24.69 13.70 -13.01
CA ILE A 63 23.89 13.70 -11.79
C ILE A 63 22.71 14.67 -11.91
N THR A 64 22.97 15.92 -12.31
CA THR A 64 21.95 16.96 -12.41
C THR A 64 20.85 16.59 -13.39
N ASN A 65 21.19 16.03 -14.55
CA ASN A 65 20.20 15.62 -15.55
C ASN A 65 19.27 14.52 -15.03
N ARG A 66 19.79 13.54 -14.29
CA ARG A 66 18.99 12.47 -13.71
C ARG A 66 18.02 13.00 -12.63
N VAL A 67 18.51 13.90 -11.77
CA VAL A 67 17.68 14.55 -10.75
C VAL A 67 16.60 15.44 -11.41
N GLN A 68 16.92 16.14 -12.49
CA GLN A 68 15.94 16.91 -13.25
C GLN A 68 14.86 16.03 -13.89
N GLN A 69 15.24 14.88 -14.44
CA GLN A 69 14.26 13.92 -14.98
C GLN A 69 13.30 13.41 -13.89
N LEU A 70 13.84 13.09 -12.71
CA LEU A 70 13.01 12.67 -11.58
C LEU A 70 12.07 13.79 -11.12
N LYS A 71 12.58 15.04 -11.03
CA LYS A 71 11.78 16.23 -10.73
C LYS A 71 10.64 16.42 -11.76
N GLN A 72 10.93 16.30 -13.05
CA GLN A 72 9.91 16.42 -14.11
C GLN A 72 8.84 15.32 -14.00
N SER A 73 9.27 14.08 -13.70
CA SER A 73 8.32 12.97 -13.46
C SER A 73 7.42 13.26 -12.27
N ALA A 74 7.98 13.80 -11.17
CA ALA A 74 7.20 14.18 -9.99
C ALA A 74 6.18 15.28 -10.30
N LEU A 75 6.54 16.27 -11.10
CA LEU A 75 5.63 17.35 -11.50
C LEU A 75 4.48 16.82 -12.36
N ARG A 76 4.74 15.93 -13.32
CA ARG A 76 3.69 15.31 -14.13
C ARG A 76 2.69 14.51 -13.28
N ILE A 77 3.20 13.75 -12.31
CA ILE A 77 2.34 13.01 -11.38
C ILE A 77 1.49 13.96 -10.54
N ALA A 78 2.07 15.07 -10.06
CA ALA A 78 1.35 16.11 -9.33
C ALA A 78 0.27 16.80 -10.18
N GLU A 79 0.46 16.89 -11.50
CA GLU A 79 -0.52 17.39 -12.47
C GLU A 79 -1.61 16.36 -12.82
N GLY A 80 -1.51 15.13 -12.29
CA GLY A 80 -2.52 14.08 -12.44
C GLY A 80 -2.19 12.99 -13.46
N ASP A 81 -1.02 13.03 -14.13
CA ASP A 81 -0.55 11.96 -15.01
C ASP A 81 0.07 10.83 -14.17
N LEU A 82 -0.79 10.06 -13.52
CA LEU A 82 -0.39 8.95 -12.65
C LEU A 82 0.18 7.74 -13.43
N SER A 83 0.00 7.69 -14.74
CA SER A 83 0.55 6.62 -15.57
C SER A 83 2.03 6.83 -15.89
N HIS A 84 2.54 8.06 -15.69
CA HIS A 84 3.94 8.39 -15.93
C HIS A 84 4.87 7.68 -14.94
N ARG A 85 6.03 7.22 -15.43
CA ARG A 85 7.09 6.62 -14.63
C ARG A 85 8.42 7.31 -14.91
N ALA A 86 9.23 7.47 -13.85
CA ALA A 86 10.58 7.99 -14.00
C ALA A 86 11.46 6.97 -14.75
N ALA A 87 11.99 7.38 -15.89
CA ALA A 87 12.82 6.53 -16.78
C ALA A 87 14.30 6.46 -16.33
N VAL A 88 14.61 6.83 -15.09
CA VAL A 88 15.98 6.84 -14.56
C VAL A 88 16.45 5.40 -14.31
N LYS A 89 17.39 4.93 -15.13
CA LYS A 89 18.01 3.61 -15.01
C LYS A 89 19.38 3.73 -14.33
N GLY A 90 19.66 2.92 -13.35
CA GLY A 90 20.95 2.86 -12.65
C GLY A 90 20.90 1.86 -11.51
N LYS A 91 22.08 1.44 -11.05
CA LYS A 91 22.27 0.64 -9.82
C LYS A 91 22.91 1.49 -8.71
N ASP A 92 22.86 2.80 -8.87
CA ASP A 92 23.33 3.82 -7.95
C ASP A 92 22.14 4.34 -7.09
N GLU A 93 22.42 5.19 -6.11
CA GLU A 93 21.44 5.74 -5.18
C GLU A 93 20.31 6.49 -5.89
N ILE A 94 20.59 7.10 -7.05
CA ILE A 94 19.59 7.80 -7.86
C ILE A 94 18.69 6.78 -8.57
N GLY A 95 19.23 5.65 -8.99
CA GLY A 95 18.46 4.53 -9.56
C GLY A 95 17.54 3.90 -8.53
N GLU A 96 18.01 3.67 -7.30
CA GLU A 96 17.19 3.18 -6.19
C GLU A 96 16.08 4.16 -5.81
N LEU A 97 16.39 5.46 -5.77
CA LEU A 97 15.39 6.51 -5.54
C LEU A 97 14.31 6.52 -6.63
N ALA A 98 14.70 6.36 -7.90
CA ALA A 98 13.74 6.29 -9.00
C ALA A 98 12.84 5.05 -8.92
N GLN A 99 13.36 3.90 -8.48
CA GLN A 99 12.56 2.69 -8.24
C GLN A 99 11.57 2.90 -7.09
N ALA A 100 12.03 3.46 -5.97
CA ALA A 100 11.17 3.79 -4.83
C ALA A 100 10.07 4.78 -5.22
N PHE A 101 10.43 5.79 -6.02
CA PHE A 101 9.48 6.77 -6.57
C PHE A 101 8.43 6.09 -7.48
N ASN A 102 8.84 5.22 -8.39
CA ASN A 102 7.90 4.49 -9.25
C ASN A 102 6.99 3.57 -8.44
N HIS A 103 7.52 2.89 -7.42
CA HIS A 103 6.71 2.07 -6.52
C HIS A 103 5.67 2.89 -5.74
N MET A 104 6.04 4.09 -5.28
CA MET A 104 5.09 5.04 -4.66
C MET A 104 4.01 5.46 -5.66
N THR A 105 4.40 5.75 -6.91
CA THR A 105 3.46 6.13 -7.97
C THR A 105 2.48 5.00 -8.30
N ASP A 106 2.96 3.74 -8.37
CA ASP A 106 2.11 2.57 -8.56
C ASP A 106 1.07 2.41 -7.44
N LYS A 107 1.47 2.66 -6.20
CA LYS A 107 0.54 2.63 -5.06
C LYS A 107 -0.50 3.76 -5.14
N LEU A 108 -0.05 4.97 -5.49
CA LEU A 108 -0.94 6.13 -5.63
C LEU A 108 -1.96 5.95 -6.76
N GLU A 109 -1.52 5.46 -7.92
CA GLU A 109 -2.39 5.16 -9.06
C GLU A 109 -3.46 4.14 -8.70
N ARG A 110 -3.07 3.02 -8.06
CA ARG A 110 -4.02 2.00 -7.57
C ARG A 110 -5.00 2.57 -6.56
N MET A 111 -4.53 3.39 -5.62
CA MET A 111 -5.38 4.00 -4.59
C MET A 111 -6.43 4.93 -5.22
N ILE A 112 -6.02 5.79 -6.16
CA ILE A 112 -6.94 6.73 -6.83
C ILE A 112 -7.93 5.99 -7.72
N THR A 113 -7.48 4.97 -8.46
CA THR A 113 -8.35 4.14 -9.30
C THR A 113 -9.39 3.42 -8.45
N SER A 114 -8.96 2.74 -7.39
CA SER A 114 -9.87 2.07 -6.44
C SER A 114 -10.85 3.03 -5.78
N SER A 115 -10.42 4.24 -5.42
CA SER A 115 -11.31 5.27 -4.85
C SER A 115 -12.35 5.77 -5.85
N LYS A 116 -11.97 5.94 -7.12
CA LYS A 116 -12.92 6.32 -8.19
C LYS A 116 -13.95 5.22 -8.43
N GLU A 117 -13.52 3.97 -8.53
CA GLU A 117 -14.39 2.81 -8.70
C GLU A 117 -15.35 2.66 -7.51
N LEU A 118 -14.82 2.80 -6.29
CA LEU A 118 -15.65 2.80 -5.08
C LEU A 118 -16.73 3.87 -5.12
N THR A 119 -16.37 5.12 -5.46
CA THR A 119 -17.30 6.24 -5.52
C THR A 119 -18.38 6.03 -6.60
N ALA A 120 -18.00 5.52 -7.77
CA ALA A 120 -18.94 5.22 -8.84
C ALA A 120 -19.92 4.12 -8.42
N ASN A 121 -19.42 3.04 -7.83
CA ASN A 121 -20.24 1.93 -7.36
C ASN A 121 -21.16 2.32 -6.21
N VAL A 122 -20.67 3.10 -5.22
CA VAL A 122 -21.50 3.68 -4.15
C VAL A 122 -22.66 4.49 -4.73
N SER A 123 -22.37 5.35 -5.72
CA SER A 123 -23.39 6.18 -6.34
C SER A 123 -24.46 5.34 -7.04
N HIS A 124 -24.07 4.25 -7.67
CA HIS A 124 -24.99 3.33 -8.33
C HIS A 124 -25.84 2.55 -7.32
N GLU A 125 -25.23 1.98 -6.29
CA GLU A 125 -25.92 1.19 -5.27
C GLU A 125 -26.85 2.03 -4.39
N LEU A 126 -26.57 3.31 -4.18
CA LEU A 126 -27.48 4.24 -3.49
C LEU A 126 -28.65 4.67 -4.39
N ARG A 127 -28.42 4.82 -5.70
CA ARG A 127 -29.47 5.28 -6.63
C ARG A 127 -30.61 4.29 -6.76
N THR A 128 -30.33 3.00 -6.75
CA THR A 128 -31.32 1.93 -6.95
C THR A 128 -32.41 1.95 -5.88
N PRO A 129 -32.11 1.83 -4.55
CA PRO A 129 -33.13 1.89 -3.52
C PRO A 129 -33.84 3.25 -3.47
N LEU A 130 -33.11 4.36 -3.68
CA LEU A 130 -33.75 5.69 -3.76
C LEU A 130 -34.78 5.79 -4.89
N THR A 131 -34.51 5.16 -6.03
CA THR A 131 -35.48 5.11 -7.16
C THR A 131 -36.70 4.28 -6.79
N ARG A 132 -36.51 3.14 -6.12
CA ARG A 132 -37.63 2.29 -5.63
C ARG A 132 -38.48 3.04 -4.62
N ILE A 133 -37.87 3.74 -3.65
CA ILE A 133 -38.58 4.59 -2.67
C ILE A 133 -39.43 5.64 -3.36
N ARG A 134 -38.89 6.34 -4.38
CA ARG A 134 -39.65 7.35 -5.14
C ARG A 134 -40.85 6.77 -5.88
N ILE A 135 -40.68 5.61 -6.52
CA ILE A 135 -41.76 4.91 -7.20
C ILE A 135 -42.82 4.47 -6.18
N ALA A 136 -42.41 3.90 -5.05
CA ALA A 136 -43.34 3.49 -3.99
C ALA A 136 -44.08 4.69 -3.39
N GLU A 137 -43.45 5.86 -3.25
CA GLU A 137 -44.10 7.10 -2.80
C GLU A 137 -45.19 7.56 -3.81
N GLU A 138 -44.91 7.53 -5.10
CA GLU A 138 -45.89 7.89 -6.14
C GLU A 138 -47.07 6.92 -6.11
N LEU A 139 -46.82 5.61 -5.99
CA LEU A 139 -47.87 4.59 -5.87
C LEU A 139 -48.70 4.77 -4.60
N LEU A 140 -48.05 5.09 -3.47
CA LEU A 140 -48.76 5.39 -2.22
C LEU A 140 -49.77 6.52 -2.39
N ARG A 141 -49.35 7.61 -3.03
CA ARG A 141 -50.27 8.76 -3.29
C ARG A 141 -51.48 8.34 -4.12
N GLU A 142 -51.26 7.53 -5.15
CA GLU A 142 -52.34 7.05 -6.02
C GLU A 142 -53.32 6.11 -5.24
N LYS A 143 -52.77 5.16 -4.44
CA LYS A 143 -53.58 4.21 -3.68
C LYS A 143 -54.36 4.86 -2.55
N LEU A 144 -53.79 5.89 -1.90
CA LEU A 144 -54.48 6.67 -0.88
C LEU A 144 -55.73 7.37 -1.50
N GLN A 145 -55.60 7.92 -2.69
CA GLN A 145 -56.73 8.58 -3.39
C GLN A 145 -57.83 7.57 -3.79
N LYS A 146 -57.45 6.30 -4.01
CA LYS A 146 -58.40 5.26 -4.42
C LYS A 146 -58.98 4.47 -3.23
N GLY A 147 -58.57 4.75 -1.97
CA GLY A 147 -59.04 4.07 -0.76
C GLY A 147 -58.57 2.60 -0.60
N ASN A 148 -57.51 2.21 -1.29
CA ASN A 148 -56.94 0.85 -1.21
C ASN A 148 -55.84 0.75 -0.13
N PHE A 149 -56.27 0.46 1.09
CA PHE A 149 -55.38 0.46 2.27
C PHE A 149 -54.44 -0.77 2.33
N GLU A 150 -54.78 -1.94 1.78
CA GLU A 150 -53.91 -3.10 1.79
C GLU A 150 -52.66 -2.91 0.92
N GLU A 151 -52.84 -2.34 -0.28
CA GLU A 151 -51.70 -2.02 -1.14
C GLU A 151 -50.88 -0.84 -0.59
N TYR A 152 -51.49 0.09 0.15
CA TYR A 152 -50.81 1.17 0.86
C TYR A 152 -49.85 0.65 1.91
N GLU A 153 -50.29 -0.27 2.77
CA GLU A 153 -49.42 -0.88 3.81
C GLU A 153 -48.23 -1.64 3.18
N ARG A 154 -48.45 -2.36 2.07
CA ARG A 154 -47.38 -3.06 1.39
C ARG A 154 -46.31 -2.11 0.84
N HIS A 155 -46.69 -1.01 0.20
CA HIS A 155 -45.72 -0.03 -0.29
C HIS A 155 -44.99 0.70 0.83
N LEU A 156 -45.62 0.88 1.98
CA LEU A 156 -44.92 1.40 3.17
C LEU A 156 -43.84 0.44 3.67
N GLU A 157 -44.13 -0.87 3.68
CA GLU A 157 -43.14 -1.87 4.07
C GLU A 157 -41.99 -1.95 3.05
N ASP A 158 -42.29 -1.89 1.75
CA ASP A 158 -41.26 -1.81 0.69
C ASP A 158 -40.31 -0.60 0.94
N ILE A 159 -40.85 0.57 1.30
CA ILE A 159 -40.04 1.77 1.62
C ILE A 159 -39.19 1.54 2.88
N ARG A 160 -39.72 0.92 3.92
CA ARG A 160 -38.98 0.61 5.15
C ARG A 160 -37.81 -0.35 4.89
N GLU A 161 -38.03 -1.36 4.06
CA GLU A 161 -36.99 -2.30 3.65
C GLU A 161 -35.88 -1.56 2.87
N ASP A 162 -36.24 -0.69 1.91
CA ASP A 162 -35.27 0.09 1.13
C ASP A 162 -34.47 1.08 2.00
N ILE A 163 -35.11 1.74 2.98
CA ILE A 163 -34.41 2.59 3.95
C ILE A 163 -33.42 1.76 4.79
N SER A 164 -33.84 0.58 5.26
CA SER A 164 -32.98 -0.31 6.03
C SER A 164 -31.78 -0.82 5.21
N GLU A 165 -32.00 -1.07 3.90
CA GLU A 165 -30.90 -1.41 2.96
C GLU A 165 -29.91 -0.25 2.81
N LEU A 166 -30.39 1.00 2.70
CA LEU A 166 -29.54 2.20 2.65
C LEU A 166 -28.73 2.41 3.92
N ASP A 167 -29.34 2.24 5.09
CA ASP A 167 -28.65 2.36 6.37
C ASP A 167 -27.54 1.31 6.52
N LEU A 168 -27.80 0.08 6.12
CA LEU A 168 -26.80 -0.98 6.12
C LEU A 168 -25.66 -0.69 5.14
N LEU A 169 -25.97 -0.19 3.95
CA LEU A 169 -24.98 0.16 2.93
C LEU A 169 -24.09 1.31 3.39
N THR A 170 -24.68 2.38 3.94
CA THR A 170 -23.92 3.52 4.48
C THR A 170 -23.04 3.13 5.64
N GLY A 171 -23.52 2.26 6.55
CA GLY A 171 -22.72 1.69 7.64
C GLY A 171 -21.50 0.94 7.11
N ARG A 172 -21.65 0.08 6.12
CA ARG A 172 -20.54 -0.67 5.50
C ARG A 172 -19.54 0.22 4.77
N ILE A 173 -20.00 1.30 4.12
CA ILE A 173 -19.13 2.29 3.47
C ILE A 173 -18.28 3.00 4.53
N LEU A 174 -18.88 3.41 5.65
CA LEU A 174 -18.15 4.03 6.76
C LEU A 174 -17.13 3.08 7.39
N GLU A 175 -17.47 1.81 7.57
CA GLU A 175 -16.52 0.78 8.04
C GLU A 175 -15.35 0.62 7.07
N LEU A 176 -15.62 0.53 5.76
CA LEU A 176 -14.60 0.44 4.74
C LEU A 176 -13.68 1.68 4.75
N SER A 177 -14.26 2.87 4.83
CA SER A 177 -13.51 4.13 4.93
C SER A 177 -12.61 4.19 6.16
N ARG A 178 -13.08 3.72 7.32
CA ARG A 178 -12.27 3.65 8.55
C ARG A 178 -11.09 2.67 8.44
N LEU A 179 -11.26 1.60 7.67
CA LEU A 179 -10.19 0.63 7.43
C LEU A 179 -9.14 1.14 6.43
N ASP A 180 -9.52 2.02 5.48
CA ASP A 180 -8.61 2.63 4.50
C ASP A 180 -7.77 3.75 5.08
N ILE A 181 -8.36 4.56 5.97
CA ILE A 181 -7.66 5.62 6.67
C ILE A 181 -6.95 4.94 7.87
N TYR A 182 -5.63 4.86 7.85
CA TYR A 182 -4.77 4.29 8.92
C TYR A 182 -4.93 4.98 10.30
N GLU A 183 -6.01 5.69 10.54
CA GLU A 183 -6.20 6.57 11.70
C GLU A 183 -6.56 5.86 13.00
N SER A 184 -7.04 4.61 12.95
CA SER A 184 -7.30 3.86 14.18
C SER A 184 -6.35 2.68 14.30
N PRO A 185 -5.36 2.73 15.21
CA PRO A 185 -4.52 1.57 15.48
C PRO A 185 -5.39 0.42 15.98
N LEU A 186 -5.16 -0.79 15.43
CA LEU A 186 -5.84 -1.99 15.92
C LEU A 186 -5.47 -2.22 17.39
N LYS A 187 -6.46 -2.56 18.19
CA LYS A 187 -6.28 -2.90 19.62
C LYS A 187 -6.03 -4.39 19.75
N PHE A 188 -4.78 -4.80 19.63
CA PHE A 188 -4.42 -6.20 19.76
C PHE A 188 -4.59 -6.70 21.19
N GLU A 189 -5.41 -7.72 21.34
CA GLU A 189 -5.58 -8.48 22.59
C GLU A 189 -5.49 -9.99 22.31
N ARG A 190 -5.34 -10.76 23.39
CA ARG A 190 -5.32 -12.23 23.29
C ARG A 190 -6.76 -12.73 23.19
N LEU A 191 -7.08 -13.43 22.12
CA LEU A 191 -8.40 -13.92 21.77
C LEU A 191 -8.39 -15.45 21.68
N ASN A 192 -9.53 -16.06 22.01
CA ASN A 192 -9.84 -17.43 21.64
C ASN A 192 -10.76 -17.38 20.40
N PRO A 193 -10.29 -17.78 19.19
CA PRO A 193 -11.11 -17.74 17.99
C PRO A 193 -12.33 -18.68 18.05
N SER A 194 -12.24 -19.79 18.79
CA SER A 194 -13.34 -20.75 18.94
C SER A 194 -14.52 -20.12 19.68
N ASP A 195 -14.26 -19.34 20.75
CA ASP A 195 -15.30 -18.65 21.50
C ASP A 195 -16.01 -17.63 20.62
N LEU A 196 -15.21 -16.87 19.84
CA LEU A 196 -15.74 -15.85 18.93
C LEU A 196 -16.63 -16.44 17.84
N ILE A 197 -16.25 -17.59 17.29
CA ILE A 197 -17.05 -18.30 16.28
C ILE A 197 -18.32 -18.87 16.89
N ASN A 198 -18.24 -19.47 18.07
CA ASN A 198 -19.42 -20.03 18.75
C ASN A 198 -20.45 -18.94 19.05
N ASP A 199 -20.02 -17.78 19.58
CA ASP A 199 -20.90 -16.63 19.83
C ASP A 199 -21.61 -16.15 18.54
N LEU A 200 -20.89 -16.14 17.41
CA LEU A 200 -21.45 -15.74 16.12
C LEU A 200 -22.42 -16.78 15.55
N LEU A 201 -22.12 -18.06 15.69
CA LEU A 201 -23.02 -19.15 15.26
C LEU A 201 -24.33 -19.13 16.05
N GLU A 202 -24.27 -18.93 17.38
CA GLU A 202 -25.48 -18.76 18.21
C GLU A 202 -26.31 -17.55 17.75
N ARG A 203 -25.68 -16.44 17.44
CA ARG A 203 -26.36 -15.24 16.91
C ARG A 203 -27.03 -15.48 15.57
N LEU A 204 -26.43 -16.27 14.68
CA LEU A 204 -26.96 -16.56 13.34
C LEU A 204 -27.92 -17.76 13.31
N LYS A 205 -28.04 -18.50 14.40
CA LYS A 205 -28.89 -19.67 14.52
C LYS A 205 -30.32 -19.45 14.02
N PRO A 206 -31.04 -18.36 14.36
CA PRO A 206 -32.40 -18.15 13.86
C PRO A 206 -32.50 -18.06 12.32
N VAL A 207 -31.45 -17.58 11.66
CA VAL A 207 -31.39 -17.50 10.19
C VAL A 207 -31.11 -18.88 9.60
N MET A 208 -30.21 -19.62 10.24
CA MET A 208 -29.82 -20.97 9.83
C MET A 208 -30.98 -21.98 10.01
N ASP A 209 -31.69 -21.88 11.14
CA ASP A 209 -32.85 -22.74 11.46
C ASP A 209 -33.99 -22.51 10.45
N ARG A 210 -34.27 -21.27 10.06
CA ARG A 210 -35.31 -20.96 9.04
C ARG A 210 -35.05 -21.64 7.69
N LYS A 211 -33.78 -21.89 7.35
CA LYS A 211 -33.40 -22.60 6.12
C LYS A 211 -33.09 -24.08 6.32
N ASP A 212 -33.24 -24.59 7.56
CA ASP A 212 -32.90 -25.96 7.93
C ASP A 212 -31.44 -26.31 7.57
N LEU A 213 -30.48 -25.38 7.85
CA LEU A 213 -29.09 -25.57 7.55
C LEU A 213 -28.39 -26.46 8.57
N ARG A 214 -27.53 -27.35 8.09
CA ARG A 214 -26.72 -28.24 8.95
C ARG A 214 -25.35 -27.60 9.17
N VAL A 215 -25.08 -27.18 10.41
CA VAL A 215 -23.80 -26.58 10.79
C VAL A 215 -22.92 -27.63 11.45
N ARG A 216 -21.69 -27.79 10.94
CA ARG A 216 -20.67 -28.68 11.53
C ARG A 216 -19.47 -27.81 11.90
N THR A 217 -18.94 -28.02 13.09
CA THR A 217 -17.77 -27.29 13.60
C THR A 217 -16.64 -28.25 13.96
N GLU A 218 -15.45 -27.99 13.48
CA GLU A 218 -14.20 -28.69 13.81
C GLU A 218 -13.21 -27.64 14.38
N LEU A 219 -13.40 -27.28 15.65
CA LEU A 219 -12.65 -26.21 16.33
C LEU A 219 -11.51 -26.84 17.14
N SER A 220 -10.51 -27.39 16.45
CA SER A 220 -9.45 -28.20 17.07
C SER A 220 -8.21 -27.43 17.54
N SER A 221 -8.29 -26.10 17.66
CA SER A 221 -7.14 -25.30 18.09
C SER A 221 -7.45 -24.47 19.33
N ASP A 222 -6.75 -24.75 20.43
CA ASP A 222 -6.67 -23.86 21.61
C ASP A 222 -5.61 -22.75 21.44
N THR A 223 -5.10 -22.57 20.23
CA THR A 223 -4.04 -21.58 19.97
C THR A 223 -4.64 -20.17 20.06
N PRO A 224 -4.20 -19.38 21.03
CA PRO A 224 -4.69 -18.00 21.15
C PRO A 224 -4.19 -17.17 19.96
N LEU A 225 -5.06 -16.30 19.49
CA LEU A 225 -4.78 -15.33 18.45
C LEU A 225 -4.55 -13.95 19.08
N MET A 226 -3.53 -13.23 18.63
CA MET A 226 -3.37 -11.81 18.92
C MET A 226 -4.08 -11.00 17.83
N GLY A 227 -5.10 -10.23 18.21
CA GLY A 227 -5.87 -9.47 17.24
C GLY A 227 -6.86 -8.49 17.89
N ASP A 228 -7.42 -7.63 17.07
CA ASP A 228 -8.50 -6.72 17.47
C ASP A 228 -9.82 -7.50 17.45
N ARG A 229 -10.42 -7.65 18.64
CA ARG A 229 -11.65 -8.46 18.84
C ARG A 229 -12.80 -7.98 17.95
N GLU A 230 -13.05 -6.68 17.92
CA GLU A 230 -14.20 -6.12 17.20
C GLU A 230 -13.98 -6.25 15.66
N ALA A 231 -12.76 -5.98 15.19
CA ALA A 231 -12.44 -6.14 13.77
C ALA A 231 -12.55 -7.62 13.34
N LEU A 232 -11.97 -8.55 14.08
CA LEU A 232 -12.04 -9.98 13.76
C LEU A 232 -13.47 -10.53 13.88
N ARG A 233 -14.24 -10.05 14.87
CA ARG A 233 -15.66 -10.37 15.00
C ARG A 233 -16.46 -9.94 13.77
N LEU A 234 -16.20 -8.73 13.26
CA LEU A 234 -16.82 -8.23 12.03
C LEU A 234 -16.44 -9.08 10.82
N ALA A 235 -15.15 -9.41 10.68
CA ALA A 235 -14.66 -10.24 9.58
C ALA A 235 -15.33 -11.64 9.57
N LEU A 236 -15.37 -12.29 10.72
CA LEU A 236 -16.00 -13.62 10.88
C LEU A 236 -17.52 -13.55 10.68
N LEU A 237 -18.17 -12.51 11.21
CA LEU A 237 -19.60 -12.29 11.00
C LEU A 237 -19.94 -12.16 9.51
N ASN A 238 -19.16 -11.38 8.76
CA ASN A 238 -19.38 -11.22 7.32
C ASN A 238 -19.27 -12.54 6.55
N ILE A 239 -18.32 -13.41 6.91
CA ILE A 239 -18.16 -14.70 6.26
C ILE A 239 -19.30 -15.66 6.63
N LEU A 240 -19.63 -15.74 7.93
CA LEU A 240 -20.68 -16.64 8.43
C LEU A 240 -22.07 -16.21 7.94
N ASP A 241 -22.35 -14.90 7.90
CA ASP A 241 -23.59 -14.35 7.35
C ASP A 241 -23.70 -14.65 5.85
N ASN A 242 -22.63 -14.48 5.08
CA ASN A 242 -22.57 -14.87 3.68
C ASN A 242 -22.84 -16.38 3.53
N ALA A 243 -22.21 -17.23 4.32
CA ALA A 243 -22.43 -18.66 4.30
C ALA A 243 -23.91 -19.00 4.58
N ALA A 244 -24.52 -18.44 5.63
CA ALA A 244 -25.92 -18.64 5.95
C ALA A 244 -26.87 -18.15 4.85
N LYS A 245 -26.53 -17.01 4.22
CA LYS A 245 -27.34 -16.36 3.21
C LYS A 245 -27.34 -17.10 1.87
N PHE A 246 -26.16 -17.55 1.44
CA PHE A 246 -25.99 -18.15 0.12
C PHE A 246 -26.11 -19.68 0.10
N THR A 247 -26.09 -20.34 1.25
CA THR A 247 -26.38 -21.77 1.34
C THR A 247 -27.85 -22.02 0.98
N PRO A 248 -28.14 -22.97 0.07
CA PRO A 248 -29.51 -23.35 -0.25
C PRO A 248 -30.19 -24.00 0.96
N GLN A 249 -31.51 -24.08 0.92
CA GLN A 249 -32.29 -24.73 1.97
C GLN A 249 -31.81 -26.19 2.17
N LYS A 250 -31.69 -26.64 3.42
CA LYS A 250 -31.13 -27.93 3.84
C LYS A 250 -29.67 -28.18 3.47
N GLY A 251 -28.92 -27.11 3.12
CA GLY A 251 -27.50 -27.21 2.82
C GLY A 251 -26.62 -27.30 4.07
N ASP A 252 -25.33 -27.47 3.85
CA ASP A 252 -24.32 -27.63 4.89
C ASP A 252 -23.43 -26.40 5.01
N ILE A 253 -23.06 -26.04 6.25
CA ILE A 253 -22.00 -25.09 6.57
C ILE A 253 -20.99 -25.82 7.46
N ILE A 254 -19.71 -25.76 7.09
CA ILE A 254 -18.62 -26.40 7.83
C ILE A 254 -17.63 -25.32 8.25
N VAL A 255 -17.35 -25.20 9.54
CA VAL A 255 -16.39 -24.25 10.10
C VAL A 255 -15.24 -25.02 10.73
N LYS A 256 -14.02 -24.77 10.28
CA LYS A 256 -12.82 -25.43 10.80
C LYS A 256 -11.82 -24.41 11.31
N ILE A 257 -11.18 -24.73 12.44
CA ILE A 257 -10.02 -24.02 12.96
C ILE A 257 -8.91 -25.03 13.17
N TYR A 258 -7.74 -24.74 12.63
CA TYR A 258 -6.54 -25.53 12.89
C TYR A 258 -5.29 -24.66 12.88
N SER A 259 -4.30 -25.09 13.66
CA SER A 259 -2.99 -24.41 13.71
C SER A 259 -2.00 -25.16 12.83
N LYS A 260 -1.29 -24.42 11.96
CA LYS A 260 -0.28 -24.98 11.05
C LYS A 260 0.88 -24.01 10.87
N GLN A 261 2.10 -24.49 11.15
CA GLN A 261 3.34 -23.75 10.88
C GLN A 261 3.39 -22.32 11.46
N GLY A 262 2.82 -22.10 12.66
CA GLY A 262 2.81 -20.77 13.29
C GLY A 262 1.70 -19.85 12.79
N PHE A 263 0.77 -20.36 11.99
CA PHE A 263 -0.45 -19.67 11.57
C PHE A 263 -1.68 -20.38 12.12
N LEU A 264 -2.69 -19.59 12.43
CA LEU A 264 -4.04 -20.06 12.66
C LEU A 264 -4.79 -19.99 11.33
N GLU A 265 -5.32 -21.13 10.88
CA GLU A 265 -6.17 -21.18 9.68
C GLU A 265 -7.61 -21.37 10.13
N ILE A 266 -8.49 -20.49 9.66
CA ILE A 266 -9.94 -20.57 9.85
C ILE A 266 -10.56 -20.73 8.47
N SER A 267 -11.34 -21.80 8.26
CA SER A 267 -12.07 -22.01 7.02
C SER A 267 -13.57 -22.12 7.27
N VAL A 268 -14.34 -21.50 6.40
CA VAL A 268 -15.79 -21.61 6.35
C VAL A 268 -16.16 -22.12 4.98
N THR A 269 -16.74 -23.32 4.92
CA THR A 269 -17.21 -23.94 3.68
C THR A 269 -18.74 -23.98 3.72
N ASN A 270 -19.39 -23.61 2.65
CA ASN A 270 -20.84 -23.67 2.53
C ASN A 270 -21.26 -24.36 1.23
N SER A 271 -22.36 -25.10 1.27
CA SER A 271 -22.96 -25.68 0.06
C SER A 271 -23.31 -24.55 -0.92
N PHE A 272 -22.59 -24.50 -2.01
CA PHE A 272 -22.76 -23.50 -3.07
C PHE A 272 -22.33 -24.08 -4.42
N GLU A 273 -22.88 -23.55 -5.50
CA GLU A 273 -22.42 -23.90 -6.84
C GLU A 273 -20.98 -23.45 -7.06
N LYS A 274 -20.23 -24.18 -7.88
CA LYS A 274 -18.86 -23.81 -8.22
C LYS A 274 -18.83 -22.44 -8.90
N LEU A 275 -17.95 -21.58 -8.40
CA LEU A 275 -17.66 -20.29 -9.01
C LEU A 275 -16.66 -20.47 -10.16
N ALA A 276 -16.67 -19.56 -11.13
CA ALA A 276 -15.61 -19.44 -12.11
C ALA A 276 -14.30 -19.03 -11.41
N GLU A 277 -13.16 -19.47 -11.96
CA GLU A 277 -11.85 -19.14 -11.39
C GLU A 277 -11.62 -17.61 -11.26
N GLU A 278 -12.14 -16.85 -12.22
CA GLU A 278 -12.08 -15.39 -12.19
C GLU A 278 -12.88 -14.80 -11.01
N ASP A 279 -14.03 -15.40 -10.68
CA ASP A 279 -14.89 -14.96 -9.58
C ASP A 279 -14.26 -15.25 -8.22
N LEU A 280 -13.53 -16.37 -8.06
CA LEU A 280 -12.85 -16.73 -6.80
C LEU A 280 -11.88 -15.64 -6.30
N THR A 281 -11.24 -14.93 -7.21
CA THR A 281 -10.38 -13.80 -6.85
C THR A 281 -11.16 -12.51 -6.67
N ARG A 282 -12.19 -12.30 -7.47
CA ARG A 282 -12.96 -11.06 -7.52
C ARG A 282 -14.05 -10.93 -6.46
N ILE A 283 -14.44 -12.02 -5.77
CA ILE A 283 -15.44 -11.93 -4.68
C ILE A 283 -15.00 -11.04 -3.51
N PHE A 284 -13.71 -10.70 -3.44
CA PHE A 284 -13.15 -9.78 -2.45
C PHE A 284 -13.08 -8.33 -2.95
N ASP A 285 -13.41 -8.08 -4.23
CA ASP A 285 -13.45 -6.73 -4.79
C ASP A 285 -14.71 -6.00 -4.32
N PRO A 286 -14.66 -4.70 -4.08
CA PRO A 286 -15.80 -3.92 -3.65
C PRO A 286 -16.96 -4.04 -4.65
N PHE A 287 -18.18 -4.28 -4.14
CA PHE A 287 -19.44 -4.39 -4.90
C PHE A 287 -19.48 -5.53 -5.92
N HIS A 288 -18.46 -6.40 -5.97
CA HIS A 288 -18.51 -7.56 -6.85
C HIS A 288 -19.61 -8.53 -6.40
N ARG A 289 -20.43 -8.96 -7.35
CA ARG A 289 -21.50 -9.94 -7.14
C ARG A 289 -21.47 -10.95 -8.29
N THR A 290 -21.42 -12.22 -7.95
CA THR A 290 -21.60 -13.28 -8.95
C THR A 290 -23.06 -13.25 -9.41
N GLY A 291 -23.33 -13.00 -10.70
CA GLY A 291 -24.65 -12.71 -11.26
C GLY A 291 -25.74 -13.80 -11.10
N ARG A 292 -25.43 -14.87 -10.37
CA ARG A 292 -26.30 -16.04 -10.16
C ARG A 292 -27.17 -15.99 -8.91
N SER A 293 -26.92 -15.04 -8.00
CA SER A 293 -27.66 -14.96 -6.73
C SER A 293 -28.62 -13.78 -6.68
N LYS A 294 -29.92 -14.08 -6.45
CA LYS A 294 -30.95 -13.09 -6.13
C LYS A 294 -30.89 -12.57 -4.70
N ALA A 295 -29.98 -13.11 -3.87
CA ALA A 295 -29.88 -12.73 -2.47
C ALA A 295 -29.35 -11.28 -2.33
N ALA A 296 -30.06 -10.46 -1.56
CA ALA A 296 -29.71 -9.06 -1.31
C ALA A 296 -28.35 -8.95 -0.59
N GLY A 297 -27.49 -8.01 -0.99
CA GLY A 297 -26.21 -7.74 -0.35
C GLY A 297 -25.39 -6.72 -1.12
N SER A 298 -24.67 -5.85 -0.40
CA SER A 298 -23.92 -4.74 -0.96
C SER A 298 -22.59 -5.14 -1.66
N GLY A 299 -22.16 -6.40 -1.58
CA GLY A 299 -20.85 -6.82 -2.10
C GLY A 299 -19.64 -6.23 -1.34
N LEU A 300 -19.85 -5.60 -0.17
CA LEU A 300 -18.77 -5.00 0.63
C LEU A 300 -18.26 -5.91 1.76
N GLY A 301 -19.04 -6.91 2.19
CA GLY A 301 -18.70 -7.71 3.37
C GLY A 301 -17.36 -8.45 3.23
N LEU A 302 -17.12 -9.14 2.11
CA LEU A 302 -15.86 -9.85 1.88
C LEU A 302 -14.67 -8.89 1.64
N THR A 303 -14.91 -7.73 1.05
CA THR A 303 -13.89 -6.67 0.91
C THR A 303 -13.44 -6.16 2.28
N ILE A 304 -14.40 -5.87 3.17
CA ILE A 304 -14.12 -5.46 4.56
C ILE A 304 -13.34 -6.56 5.28
N THR A 305 -13.77 -7.81 5.12
CA THR A 305 -13.08 -8.96 5.71
C THR A 305 -11.63 -9.05 5.23
N LYS A 306 -11.39 -8.96 3.93
CA LYS A 306 -10.03 -8.99 3.36
C LYS A 306 -9.14 -7.91 3.97
N LYS A 307 -9.62 -6.67 4.04
CA LYS A 307 -8.87 -5.56 4.65
C LYS A 307 -8.56 -5.80 6.14
N ILE A 308 -9.51 -6.32 6.89
CA ILE A 308 -9.29 -6.66 8.30
C ILE A 308 -8.20 -7.73 8.43
N ILE A 309 -8.27 -8.80 7.66
CA ILE A 309 -7.30 -9.89 7.71
C ILE A 309 -5.90 -9.41 7.28
N GLU A 310 -5.80 -8.61 6.20
CA GLU A 310 -4.54 -8.01 5.75
C GLU A 310 -3.93 -7.07 6.82
N ARG A 311 -4.74 -6.27 7.52
CA ARG A 311 -4.28 -5.44 8.64
C ARG A 311 -3.78 -6.23 9.85
N HIS A 312 -4.23 -7.48 10.01
CA HIS A 312 -3.72 -8.43 11.01
C HIS A 312 -2.50 -9.23 10.51
N GLY A 313 -1.92 -8.87 9.33
CA GLY A 313 -0.79 -9.57 8.74
C GLY A 313 -1.14 -10.95 8.19
N GLY A 314 -2.43 -11.22 7.97
CA GLY A 314 -2.96 -12.46 7.44
C GLY A 314 -3.25 -12.41 5.94
N THR A 315 -3.77 -13.54 5.43
CA THR A 315 -4.27 -13.69 4.05
C THR A 315 -5.65 -14.32 4.05
N ILE A 316 -6.44 -14.01 3.02
CA ILE A 316 -7.74 -14.62 2.78
C ILE A 316 -7.86 -15.05 1.33
N GLU A 317 -8.39 -16.23 1.10
CA GLU A 317 -8.54 -16.82 -0.22
C GLU A 317 -9.86 -17.59 -0.30
N ALA A 318 -10.37 -17.79 -1.52
CA ALA A 318 -11.55 -18.58 -1.79
C ALA A 318 -11.25 -19.74 -2.73
N PHE A 319 -11.89 -20.88 -2.50
CA PHE A 319 -11.69 -22.11 -3.26
C PHE A 319 -13.01 -22.80 -3.55
N ASN A 320 -13.10 -23.47 -4.70
CA ASN A 320 -14.12 -24.47 -4.95
C ASN A 320 -13.70 -25.79 -4.29
N SER A 321 -14.39 -26.22 -3.24
CA SER A 321 -14.18 -27.50 -2.59
C SER A 321 -15.23 -28.55 -3.04
N PRO A 322 -15.05 -29.84 -2.74
CA PRO A 322 -16.12 -30.86 -2.99
C PRO A 322 -17.42 -30.55 -2.26
N GLU A 323 -17.34 -29.90 -1.09
CA GLU A 323 -18.47 -29.53 -0.25
C GLU A 323 -19.15 -28.22 -0.66
N GLY A 324 -18.49 -27.41 -1.56
CA GLY A 324 -19.01 -26.14 -2.04
C GLY A 324 -17.94 -25.05 -2.08
N LEU A 325 -18.32 -23.81 -1.76
CA LEU A 325 -17.40 -22.68 -1.69
C LEU A 325 -16.73 -22.63 -0.32
N GLU A 326 -15.39 -22.66 -0.29
CA GLU A 326 -14.58 -22.51 0.91
C GLU A 326 -13.91 -21.13 0.93
N ILE A 327 -14.10 -20.38 2.03
CA ILE A 327 -13.34 -19.18 2.32
C ILE A 327 -12.36 -19.52 3.44
N ARG A 328 -11.07 -19.32 3.19
CA ARG A 328 -9.99 -19.65 4.11
C ARG A 328 -9.21 -18.41 4.49
N MET A 329 -9.07 -18.18 5.79
CA MET A 329 -8.26 -17.12 6.38
C MET A 329 -7.05 -17.72 7.07
N LYS A 330 -5.89 -17.08 6.91
CA LYS A 330 -4.65 -17.40 7.65
C LYS A 330 -4.22 -16.19 8.44
N LEU A 331 -4.04 -16.35 9.74
CA LEU A 331 -3.62 -15.31 10.66
C LEU A 331 -2.37 -15.75 11.40
N PRO A 332 -1.39 -14.86 11.66
CA PRO A 332 -0.22 -15.20 12.48
C PRO A 332 -0.65 -15.63 13.89
N ALA A 333 -0.18 -16.78 14.36
CA ALA A 333 -0.53 -17.32 15.69
C ALA A 333 0.26 -16.68 16.86
N GLY A 334 1.09 -15.68 16.61
CA GLY A 334 1.93 -15.01 17.61
C GLY A 334 1.94 -13.49 17.41
N PRO A 335 2.63 -12.74 18.31
CA PRO A 335 2.74 -11.29 18.15
C PRO A 335 3.38 -10.96 16.80
N LEU A 336 2.79 -10.02 16.09
CA LEU A 336 3.40 -9.45 14.88
C LEU A 336 4.79 -8.92 15.26
N LYS A 337 5.85 -9.46 14.61
CA LYS A 337 7.17 -8.85 14.70
C LYS A 337 7.05 -7.47 14.07
N GLY A 338 7.14 -6.43 14.91
CA GLY A 338 7.16 -5.04 14.51
C GLY A 338 8.34 -4.69 13.60
#